data_14b9e52c6a5c36aef3f1a78bcc40abca
#
_entry.id   14b9e52c6a5c36aef3f1a78bcc40abca
#
_cell.length_a   1.000
_cell.length_b   1.000
_cell.length_c   1.000
_cell.angle_alpha   90.00
_cell.angle_beta   90.00
_cell.angle_gamma   90.00
#
_symmetry.space_group_name_H-M   'P 1'
#
loop_
_entity.id
_entity.type
_entity.pdbx_description
1 polymer ?
#
loop_
_entity_poly.entity_id
_entity_poly.type
_entity_poly.pdbx_seq_one_letter_code
_entity_poly.pdbx_strand_id
1 'polypeptide(L)'
;MKPSKTGNIPAIARLAATGIMVAAGLVLYSGTTWGHEVKDLKYGAVLFEFYQQKYFETLVEYEYAAERGGIKHHGDYPELLKGGVSLSYGLDRQAKDIFSRLIDANSPLEVRNRAWYYLAKMLYMRGDIERSATTLGNISGAMPRDIDQEYRYLAALVNIRLGYFDQAEAISHGIEKDGPYAPYLYFNLGVAFGREKDTNRAVANLKKAASYSDGSSQLDRMADRSNMAIAYLFAQDRKFADAYNHIRKVSTTGVYSNRALLGAGWASINEESYAGALAPLAVLQKRSLALPEVQEAVLLVPHIYEKQHLMGRAAQGFIDAYDRYSDELLQLDKAREYLKQADVLELFVRNLDELLAESDWFGTAPSVALNPLSPFLLDLISDQSFQSVLKDLRDLYAIRNNLDSWKRKRDDFDVILHARALATHAGRREPDMKSLAARQAGIRDTLSALEQRVDGLDTEDRRRVQWMLDDVHTETDQAEQLVQLLDDKSNYVRDSGDYAQLVRHDMEDLEAELKNTNALISRVEAVMVELINAELDVHEQRLKYYRVQAHLAKARILDRSLASMDDHPDADDHSHTADRDASVPVLKAGATGVANAP
;
A
#
# COMPACT_ATOMS: atom_id res chain seq x y z
N MET A 1 -13.11 -7.20 41.07
CA MET A 1 -13.27 -6.24 39.96
C MET A 1 -12.10 -6.41 39.01
N LYS A 2 -12.34 -6.95 37.82
CA LYS A 2 -11.33 -7.20 36.78
C LYS A 2 -11.17 -5.94 35.91
N PRO A 3 -9.97 -5.58 35.47
CA PRO A 3 -9.80 -4.51 34.50
C PRO A 3 -10.08 -5.00 33.08
N SER A 4 -10.63 -4.10 32.30
CA SER A 4 -11.19 -4.26 30.98
C SER A 4 -10.15 -4.53 29.89
N LYS A 5 -10.62 -5.23 28.90
CA LYS A 5 -9.99 -5.63 27.65
C LYS A 5 -9.40 -4.47 26.87
N THR A 6 -8.12 -4.54 26.59
CA THR A 6 -7.45 -3.78 25.54
C THR A 6 -7.96 -4.29 24.19
N GLY A 7 -8.52 -3.37 23.39
CA GLY A 7 -9.03 -3.65 22.06
C GLY A 7 -7.90 -4.07 21.12
N ASN A 8 -8.06 -5.24 20.51
CA ASN A 8 -7.27 -5.70 19.39
C ASN A 8 -7.53 -4.76 18.19
N ILE A 9 -6.52 -4.07 17.72
CA ILE A 9 -6.49 -3.42 16.42
C ILE A 9 -6.53 -4.53 15.37
N PRO A 10 -7.51 -4.55 14.45
CA PRO A 10 -7.66 -5.65 13.52
C PRO A 10 -6.47 -5.75 12.56
N ALA A 11 -6.05 -6.97 12.30
CA ALA A 11 -4.89 -7.38 11.51
C ALA A 11 -4.94 -6.96 10.01
N ILE A 12 -5.95 -6.24 9.59
CA ILE A 12 -6.35 -5.99 8.21
C ILE A 12 -5.89 -4.64 7.68
N ALA A 13 -5.65 -3.66 8.55
CA ALA A 13 -4.86 -2.48 8.17
C ALA A 13 -3.46 -2.87 7.62
N ARG A 14 -3.12 -4.16 7.74
CA ARG A 14 -1.84 -4.73 7.28
C ARG A 14 -1.88 -5.32 5.85
N LEU A 15 -3.03 -5.52 5.23
CA LEU A 15 -3.13 -6.18 3.92
C LEU A 15 -3.21 -5.19 2.74
N ALA A 16 -3.89 -4.07 2.88
CA ALA A 16 -3.80 -2.98 1.90
C ALA A 16 -2.42 -2.32 1.89
N ALA A 17 -1.69 -2.43 3.00
CA ALA A 17 -0.31 -1.95 3.13
C ALA A 17 0.75 -2.87 2.49
N THR A 18 0.45 -4.09 2.06
CA THR A 18 1.49 -5.02 1.59
C THR A 18 2.02 -4.75 0.18
N GLY A 19 1.29 -4.07 -0.68
CA GLY A 19 1.84 -3.54 -1.94
C GLY A 19 2.61 -2.23 -1.71
N ILE A 20 2.16 -1.41 -0.77
CA ILE A 20 2.76 -0.13 -0.38
C ILE A 20 3.80 -0.33 0.73
N MET A 21 3.67 -1.37 1.57
CA MET A 21 4.65 -1.68 2.62
C MET A 21 6.00 -2.17 2.11
N VAL A 22 6.14 -2.59 0.88
CA VAL A 22 7.49 -2.77 0.29
C VAL A 22 8.14 -1.40 0.05
N ALA A 23 7.38 -0.33 -0.17
CA ALA A 23 7.92 1.03 -0.28
C ALA A 23 7.94 1.79 1.07
N ALA A 24 6.95 1.60 1.93
CA ALA A 24 6.82 2.32 3.20
C ALA A 24 7.33 1.54 4.43
N GLY A 25 7.26 0.21 4.43
CA GLY A 25 7.82 -0.63 5.50
C GLY A 25 9.34 -0.58 5.62
N LEU A 26 10.00 -0.05 4.59
CA LEU A 26 11.44 0.12 4.53
C LEU A 26 11.97 1.34 5.31
N VAL A 27 11.11 2.26 5.73
CA VAL A 27 11.50 3.40 6.57
C VAL A 27 11.38 3.08 8.07
N LEU A 28 10.69 2.00 8.45
CA LEU A 28 10.21 1.81 9.82
C LEU A 28 11.00 0.81 10.68
N TYR A 29 11.96 0.07 10.13
CA TYR A 29 12.75 -0.89 10.92
C TYR A 29 14.13 -0.36 11.36
N SER A 30 14.45 0.90 11.07
CA SER A 30 15.61 1.56 11.64
C SER A 30 15.29 2.11 13.04
N GLY A 31 14.80 1.28 13.90
CA GLY A 31 14.63 1.59 15.32
C GLY A 31 15.95 1.62 16.07
N THR A 32 16.95 2.37 15.57
CA THR A 32 18.08 2.85 16.38
C THR A 32 18.90 3.83 15.55
N THR A 33 18.98 5.06 16.03
CA THR A 33 19.95 6.11 15.71
C THR A 33 19.57 7.20 14.71
N TRP A 34 18.33 7.69 14.72
CA TRP A 34 18.12 9.11 14.48
C TRP A 34 18.22 9.88 15.80
N GLY A 35 19.15 9.48 16.66
CA GLY A 35 19.48 10.18 17.89
C GLY A 35 20.32 11.44 17.64
N HIS A 36 20.04 12.22 16.61
CA HIS A 36 20.42 13.62 16.60
C HIS A 36 19.51 14.31 17.63
N GLU A 37 20.14 14.79 18.69
CA GLU A 37 19.49 15.65 19.69
C GLU A 37 18.63 16.69 18.95
N VAL A 38 17.32 16.65 19.17
CA VAL A 38 16.39 17.59 18.53
C VAL A 38 16.68 18.97 19.11
N LYS A 39 17.36 19.82 18.33
CA LYS A 39 17.79 21.15 18.74
C LYS A 39 16.78 22.24 18.39
N ASP A 40 15.80 21.93 17.57
CA ASP A 40 14.72 22.82 17.14
C ASP A 40 13.37 22.16 17.41
N LEU A 41 12.53 22.83 18.21
CA LEU A 41 11.19 22.33 18.55
C LEU A 41 10.30 22.13 17.32
N LYS A 42 10.48 22.94 16.26
CA LYS A 42 9.74 22.78 14.99
C LYS A 42 10.10 21.46 14.32
N TYR A 43 11.41 21.10 14.33
CA TYR A 43 11.83 19.79 13.83
C TYR A 43 11.28 18.65 14.67
N GLY A 44 11.20 18.86 16.00
CA GLY A 44 10.54 17.91 16.90
C GLY A 44 9.08 17.66 16.56
N ALA A 45 8.32 18.72 16.22
CA ALA A 45 6.93 18.60 15.78
C ALA A 45 6.80 17.82 14.47
N VAL A 46 7.64 18.13 13.47
CA VAL A 46 7.70 17.40 12.19
C VAL A 46 8.02 15.91 12.41
N LEU A 47 9.01 15.59 13.25
CA LEU A 47 9.38 14.21 13.57
C LEU A 47 8.27 13.48 14.33
N PHE A 48 7.55 14.18 15.21
CA PHE A 48 6.43 13.59 15.95
C PHE A 48 5.34 13.06 15.02
N GLU A 49 4.90 13.84 14.05
CA GLU A 49 3.93 13.40 13.05
C GLU A 49 4.51 12.31 12.12
N PHE A 50 5.80 12.43 11.76
CA PHE A 50 6.49 11.43 10.93
C PHE A 50 6.52 10.04 11.60
N TYR A 51 6.89 9.95 12.88
CA TYR A 51 6.94 8.68 13.60
C TYR A 51 5.55 8.07 13.86
N GLN A 52 4.49 8.89 13.80
CA GLN A 52 3.10 8.41 13.79
C GLN A 52 2.63 7.93 12.41
N GLN A 53 3.50 7.98 11.37
CA GLN A 53 3.18 7.64 9.98
C GLN A 53 2.11 8.55 9.35
N LYS A 54 1.92 9.72 9.89
CA LYS A 54 1.02 10.74 9.38
C LYS A 54 1.78 11.62 8.39
N TYR A 55 1.99 11.08 7.19
CA TYR A 55 2.84 11.72 6.18
C TYR A 55 2.31 13.07 5.69
N PHE A 56 1.00 13.20 5.57
CA PHE A 56 0.40 14.48 5.19
C PHE A 56 0.63 15.55 6.26
N GLU A 57 0.32 15.23 7.51
CA GLU A 57 0.53 16.11 8.66
C GLU A 57 2.00 16.47 8.82
N THR A 58 2.91 15.52 8.56
CA THR A 58 4.37 15.78 8.54
C THR A 58 4.73 16.85 7.52
N LEU A 59 4.17 16.78 6.31
CA LEU A 59 4.43 17.79 5.27
C LEU A 59 3.85 19.15 5.65
N VAL A 60 2.64 19.18 6.21
CA VAL A 60 2.00 20.42 6.70
C VAL A 60 2.83 21.08 7.79
N GLU A 61 3.28 20.30 8.79
CA GLU A 61 4.15 20.81 9.87
C GLU A 61 5.49 21.32 9.34
N TYR A 62 6.05 20.64 8.34
CA TYR A 62 7.28 21.12 7.71
C TYR A 62 7.07 22.48 7.02
N GLU A 63 6.02 22.64 6.22
CA GLU A 63 5.71 23.91 5.52
C GLU A 63 5.42 25.03 6.53
N TYR A 64 4.65 24.73 7.56
CA TYR A 64 4.40 25.66 8.65
C TYR A 64 5.68 26.12 9.35
N ALA A 65 6.61 25.18 9.59
CA ALA A 65 7.92 25.52 10.15
C ALA A 65 8.76 26.39 9.19
N ALA A 66 8.69 26.09 7.87
CA ALA A 66 9.41 26.82 6.83
C ALA A 66 8.95 28.29 6.74
N GLU A 67 7.65 28.55 6.74
CA GLU A 67 7.07 29.90 6.74
C GLU A 67 7.44 30.73 7.97
N ARG A 68 7.67 30.07 9.11
CA ARG A 68 8.03 30.73 10.37
C ARG A 68 9.53 30.82 10.64
N GLY A 69 10.34 30.95 9.59
CA GLY A 69 11.78 31.15 9.67
C GLY A 69 12.61 29.86 9.63
N GLY A 70 12.01 28.76 9.20
CA GLY A 70 12.67 27.50 8.93
C GLY A 70 13.04 26.68 10.17
N ILE A 71 13.58 25.51 9.93
CA ILE A 71 14.16 24.63 10.95
C ILE A 71 15.65 24.92 11.06
N LYS A 72 16.14 25.16 12.27
CA LYS A 72 17.54 25.57 12.52
C LYS A 72 18.36 24.43 13.12
N HIS A 73 19.67 24.49 12.97
CA HIS A 73 20.66 23.60 13.61
C HIS A 73 20.62 22.12 13.18
N HIS A 74 19.89 21.76 12.11
CA HIS A 74 19.78 20.40 11.60
C HIS A 74 20.33 20.22 10.16
N GLY A 75 20.94 21.27 9.57
CA GLY A 75 21.49 21.22 8.20
C GLY A 75 20.44 20.78 7.19
N ASP A 76 20.82 19.87 6.30
CA ASP A 76 19.99 19.41 5.19
C ASP A 76 19.06 18.22 5.54
N TYR A 77 19.13 17.69 6.77
CA TYR A 77 18.32 16.55 7.19
C TYR A 77 16.81 16.79 7.16
N PRO A 78 16.29 17.96 7.59
CA PRO A 78 14.86 18.24 7.49
C PRO A 78 14.36 18.26 6.05
N GLU A 79 15.14 18.81 5.10
CA GLU A 79 14.80 18.81 3.68
C GLU A 79 14.87 17.40 3.09
N LEU A 80 15.86 16.60 3.47
CA LEU A 80 15.95 15.19 3.10
C LEU A 80 14.73 14.39 3.61
N LEU A 81 14.30 14.62 4.86
CA LEU A 81 13.09 14.02 5.43
C LEU A 81 11.86 14.41 4.63
N LYS A 82 11.69 15.72 4.33
CA LYS A 82 10.60 16.19 3.47
C LYS A 82 10.57 15.47 2.12
N GLY A 83 11.74 15.32 1.47
CA GLY A 83 11.86 14.58 0.22
C GLY A 83 11.41 13.12 0.35
N GLY A 84 11.85 12.42 1.41
CA GLY A 84 11.46 11.05 1.70
C GLY A 84 9.96 10.88 1.98
N VAL A 85 9.40 11.79 2.78
CA VAL A 85 7.95 11.80 3.09
C VAL A 85 7.13 12.13 1.84
N SER A 86 7.56 13.11 1.03
CA SER A 86 6.92 13.44 -0.26
C SER A 86 6.88 12.23 -1.18
N LEU A 87 7.99 11.47 -1.27
CA LEU A 87 8.05 10.24 -2.07
C LEU A 87 7.10 9.17 -1.51
N SER A 88 7.07 8.98 -0.20
CA SER A 88 6.19 8.00 0.46
C SER A 88 4.72 8.34 0.29
N TYR A 89 4.39 9.63 0.25
CA TYR A 89 3.04 10.14 0.02
C TYR A 89 2.63 10.12 -1.46
N GLY A 90 3.59 9.95 -2.39
CA GLY A 90 3.35 9.90 -3.83
C GLY A 90 3.52 11.24 -4.55
N LEU A 91 4.10 12.25 -3.89
CA LEU A 91 4.43 13.56 -4.48
C LEU A 91 5.78 13.49 -5.21
N ASP A 92 5.87 12.60 -6.19
CA ASP A 92 7.11 12.25 -6.89
C ASP A 92 7.85 13.46 -7.49
N ARG A 93 7.10 14.43 -8.05
CA ARG A 93 7.71 15.61 -8.66
C ARG A 93 8.42 16.45 -7.60
N GLN A 94 7.74 16.69 -6.48
CA GLN A 94 8.29 17.45 -5.35
C GLN A 94 9.50 16.72 -4.73
N ALA A 95 9.39 15.41 -4.53
CA ALA A 95 10.50 14.59 -4.02
C ALA A 95 11.72 14.68 -4.92
N LYS A 96 11.52 14.55 -6.24
CA LYS A 96 12.61 14.68 -7.23
C LYS A 96 13.30 16.04 -7.15
N ASP A 97 12.55 17.12 -7.08
CA ASP A 97 13.09 18.48 -7.03
C ASP A 97 13.91 18.70 -5.75
N ILE A 98 13.44 18.16 -4.62
CA ILE A 98 14.15 18.21 -3.33
C ILE A 98 15.47 17.44 -3.43
N PHE A 99 15.44 16.17 -3.88
CA PHE A 99 16.66 15.37 -3.96
C PHE A 99 17.67 15.95 -4.94
N SER A 100 17.23 16.51 -6.08
CA SER A 100 18.10 17.19 -7.03
C SER A 100 18.79 18.40 -6.39
N ARG A 101 18.07 19.23 -5.65
CA ARG A 101 18.67 20.36 -4.93
C ARG A 101 19.71 19.92 -3.90
N LEU A 102 19.42 18.88 -3.11
CA LEU A 102 20.36 18.35 -2.10
C LEU A 102 21.65 17.82 -2.73
N ILE A 103 21.56 17.26 -3.93
CA ILE A 103 22.72 16.79 -4.69
C ILE A 103 23.55 17.97 -5.20
N ASP A 104 22.89 19.00 -5.77
CA ASP A 104 23.54 20.15 -6.37
C ASP A 104 24.11 21.12 -5.33
N ALA A 105 23.51 21.20 -4.15
CA ALA A 105 23.91 22.09 -3.04
C ALA A 105 25.23 21.71 -2.35
N ASN A 106 25.94 20.70 -2.85
CA ASN A 106 27.18 20.20 -2.21
C ASN A 106 26.99 19.78 -0.75
N SER A 107 25.82 19.25 -0.41
CA SER A 107 25.49 18.70 0.90
C SER A 107 26.48 17.63 1.36
N PRO A 108 26.57 17.30 2.65
CA PRO A 108 27.42 16.25 3.16
C PRO A 108 27.28 14.94 2.39
N LEU A 109 28.36 14.18 2.21
CA LEU A 109 28.37 12.95 1.41
C LEU A 109 27.26 11.98 1.78
N GLU A 110 26.98 11.86 3.08
CA GLU A 110 25.89 11.03 3.61
C GLU A 110 24.51 11.47 3.08
N VAL A 111 24.23 12.76 3.11
CA VAL A 111 22.97 13.34 2.62
C VAL A 111 22.85 13.15 1.12
N ARG A 112 23.93 13.40 0.36
CA ARG A 112 23.96 13.19 -1.10
C ARG A 112 23.74 11.73 -1.49
N ASN A 113 24.38 10.78 -0.77
CA ASN A 113 24.19 9.36 -1.04
C ASN A 113 22.73 8.93 -0.77
N ARG A 114 22.11 9.43 0.29
CA ARG A 114 20.69 9.21 0.56
C ARG A 114 19.81 9.80 -0.55
N ALA A 115 20.10 11.02 -0.99
CA ALA A 115 19.35 11.68 -2.08
C ALA A 115 19.48 10.90 -3.39
N TRP A 116 20.69 10.45 -3.76
CA TRP A 116 20.90 9.56 -4.93
C TRP A 116 20.12 8.26 -4.80
N TYR A 117 20.15 7.63 -3.63
CA TYR A 117 19.40 6.41 -3.36
C TYR A 117 17.90 6.60 -3.54
N TYR A 118 17.30 7.63 -2.91
CA TYR A 118 15.86 7.89 -3.03
C TYR A 118 15.46 8.26 -4.46
N LEU A 119 16.30 9.00 -5.17
CA LEU A 119 16.08 9.31 -6.59
C LEU A 119 16.12 8.04 -7.45
N ALA A 120 17.07 7.15 -7.21
CA ALA A 120 17.15 5.86 -7.90
C ALA A 120 15.96 4.97 -7.60
N LYS A 121 15.50 4.92 -6.34
CA LYS A 121 14.31 4.19 -5.91
C LYS A 121 13.06 4.70 -6.64
N MET A 122 12.89 6.02 -6.73
CA MET A 122 11.79 6.63 -7.47
C MET A 122 11.82 6.26 -8.96
N LEU A 123 13.00 6.32 -9.60
CA LEU A 123 13.15 5.92 -11.00
C LEU A 123 12.82 4.45 -11.21
N TYR A 124 13.27 3.57 -10.30
CA TYR A 124 12.92 2.15 -10.31
C TYR A 124 11.41 1.93 -10.23
N MET A 125 10.73 2.62 -9.30
CA MET A 125 9.26 2.52 -9.13
C MET A 125 8.49 3.00 -10.37
N ARG A 126 9.04 3.96 -11.10
CA ARG A 126 8.48 4.43 -12.39
C ARG A 126 8.80 3.52 -13.58
N GLY A 127 9.59 2.48 -13.37
CA GLY A 127 10.02 1.57 -14.43
C GLY A 127 11.20 2.07 -15.27
N ASP A 128 11.82 3.20 -14.91
CA ASP A 128 13.00 3.75 -15.57
C ASP A 128 14.28 3.09 -15.00
N ILE A 129 14.46 1.83 -15.34
CA ILE A 129 15.47 0.96 -14.71
C ILE A 129 16.89 1.40 -15.08
N GLU A 130 17.12 1.81 -16.31
CA GLU A 130 18.43 2.24 -16.80
C GLU A 130 18.92 3.51 -16.10
N ARG A 131 18.01 4.49 -15.94
CA ARG A 131 18.31 5.69 -15.15
C ARG A 131 18.47 5.39 -13.68
N SER A 132 17.70 4.47 -13.13
CA SER A 132 17.88 4.02 -11.75
C SER A 132 19.28 3.44 -11.54
N ALA A 133 19.75 2.58 -12.45
CA ALA A 133 21.10 2.01 -12.41
C ALA A 133 22.18 3.08 -12.46
N THR A 134 22.06 4.02 -13.41
CA THR A 134 23.02 5.13 -13.55
C THR A 134 23.06 5.99 -12.28
N THR A 135 21.88 6.24 -11.70
CA THR A 135 21.73 7.04 -10.47
C THR A 135 22.38 6.35 -9.27
N LEU A 136 22.20 5.03 -9.12
CA LEU A 136 22.89 4.24 -8.09
C LEU A 136 24.42 4.26 -8.28
N GLY A 137 24.88 4.31 -9.52
CA GLY A 137 26.32 4.42 -9.85
C GLY A 137 26.97 5.74 -9.40
N ASN A 138 26.21 6.79 -9.12
CA ASN A 138 26.71 8.07 -8.59
C ASN A 138 26.98 8.03 -7.08
N ILE A 139 26.50 7.00 -6.38
CA ILE A 139 26.76 6.81 -4.95
C ILE A 139 28.25 6.49 -4.77
N SER A 140 28.92 7.25 -3.91
CA SER A 140 30.34 7.12 -3.64
C SER A 140 30.63 6.87 -2.17
N GLY A 141 31.64 6.03 -1.89
CA GLY A 141 31.97 5.65 -0.51
C GLY A 141 30.95 4.69 0.10
N ALA A 142 30.92 4.64 1.43
CA ALA A 142 30.01 3.75 2.17
C ALA A 142 28.62 4.37 2.29
N MET A 143 27.60 3.54 2.15
CA MET A 143 26.24 3.93 2.49
C MET A 143 26.07 4.03 4.01
N PRO A 144 25.21 4.92 4.50
CA PRO A 144 24.82 4.94 5.90
C PRO A 144 24.24 3.58 6.34
N ARG A 145 24.62 3.13 7.54
CA ARG A 145 24.30 1.76 8.00
C ARG A 145 22.79 1.47 8.05
N ASP A 146 21.99 2.47 8.34
CA ASP A 146 20.54 2.36 8.46
C ASP A 146 19.83 2.10 7.13
N ILE A 147 20.44 2.48 5.99
CA ILE A 147 19.88 2.25 4.64
C ILE A 147 20.74 1.34 3.76
N ASP A 148 21.90 0.86 4.24
CA ASP A 148 22.81 0.02 3.43
C ASP A 148 22.13 -1.25 2.91
N GLN A 149 21.35 -1.93 3.75
CA GLN A 149 20.65 -3.15 3.36
C GLN A 149 19.55 -2.86 2.32
N GLU A 150 18.83 -1.76 2.47
CA GLU A 150 17.82 -1.31 1.52
C GLU A 150 18.44 -0.93 0.16
N TYR A 151 19.56 -0.21 0.20
CA TYR A 151 20.35 0.12 -0.99
C TYR A 151 20.81 -1.13 -1.74
N ARG A 152 21.38 -2.12 -1.03
CA ARG A 152 21.82 -3.40 -1.63
C ARG A 152 20.65 -4.13 -2.25
N TYR A 153 19.51 -4.17 -1.56
CA TYR A 153 18.31 -4.79 -2.08
C TYR A 153 17.84 -4.10 -3.37
N LEU A 154 17.75 -2.78 -3.40
CA LEU A 154 17.38 -2.03 -4.61
C LEU A 154 18.40 -2.27 -5.75
N ALA A 155 19.70 -2.24 -5.45
CA ALA A 155 20.74 -2.50 -6.43
C ALA A 155 20.63 -3.92 -7.04
N ALA A 156 20.30 -4.91 -6.21
CA ALA A 156 20.04 -6.26 -6.70
C ALA A 156 18.80 -6.33 -7.60
N LEU A 157 17.70 -5.66 -7.21
CA LEU A 157 16.49 -5.60 -8.03
C LEU A 157 16.73 -4.92 -9.38
N VAL A 158 17.46 -3.81 -9.41
CA VAL A 158 17.85 -3.13 -10.65
C VAL A 158 18.65 -4.05 -11.55
N ASN A 159 19.63 -4.78 -11.00
CA ASN A 159 20.42 -5.76 -11.77
C ASN A 159 19.54 -6.90 -12.31
N ILE A 160 18.61 -7.42 -11.52
CA ILE A 160 17.63 -8.43 -11.98
C ILE A 160 16.81 -7.90 -13.16
N ARG A 161 16.34 -6.67 -13.10
CA ARG A 161 15.52 -6.05 -14.17
C ARG A 161 16.34 -5.81 -15.44
N LEU A 162 17.63 -5.55 -15.33
CA LEU A 162 18.56 -5.38 -16.46
C LEU A 162 19.09 -6.71 -17.01
N GLY A 163 18.77 -7.85 -16.38
CA GLY A 163 19.26 -9.16 -16.80
C GLY A 163 20.67 -9.50 -16.27
N TYR A 164 21.22 -8.72 -15.35
CA TYR A 164 22.54 -8.96 -14.75
C TYR A 164 22.44 -9.86 -13.52
N PHE A 165 21.98 -11.11 -13.72
CA PHE A 165 21.60 -12.02 -12.63
C PHE A 165 22.79 -12.44 -11.75
N ASP A 166 23.97 -12.62 -12.33
CA ASP A 166 25.17 -12.98 -11.58
C ASP A 166 25.64 -11.83 -10.65
N GLN A 167 25.50 -10.57 -11.10
CA GLN A 167 25.75 -9.41 -10.24
C GLN A 167 24.72 -9.30 -9.12
N ALA A 168 23.45 -9.54 -9.42
CA ALA A 168 22.40 -9.54 -8.41
C ALA A 168 22.62 -10.65 -7.37
N GLU A 169 23.06 -11.84 -7.80
CA GLU A 169 23.39 -12.93 -6.88
C GLU A 169 24.63 -12.59 -6.03
N ALA A 170 25.65 -11.95 -6.62
CA ALA A 170 26.81 -11.48 -5.87
C ALA A 170 26.43 -10.46 -4.78
N ILE A 171 25.53 -9.52 -5.07
CA ILE A 171 25.01 -8.56 -4.09
C ILE A 171 24.27 -9.28 -2.96
N SER A 172 23.56 -10.39 -3.24
CA SER A 172 22.82 -11.15 -2.24
C SER A 172 23.69 -11.68 -1.10
N HIS A 173 25.00 -11.90 -1.35
CA HIS A 173 25.93 -12.34 -0.31
C HIS A 173 26.21 -11.25 0.75
N GLY A 174 25.97 -9.98 0.42
CA GLY A 174 26.09 -8.86 1.35
C GLY A 174 24.79 -8.48 2.05
N ILE A 175 23.70 -9.18 1.79
CA ILE A 175 22.41 -8.99 2.49
C ILE A 175 22.43 -9.80 3.80
N GLU A 176 21.97 -9.17 4.88
CA GLU A 176 21.84 -9.81 6.18
C GLU A 176 20.84 -10.96 6.09
N LYS A 177 21.29 -12.16 6.50
CA LYS A 177 20.46 -13.38 6.39
C LYS A 177 19.17 -13.27 7.22
N ASP A 178 19.24 -12.69 8.40
CA ASP A 178 18.10 -12.50 9.27
C ASP A 178 17.41 -11.15 9.07
N GLY A 179 17.81 -10.42 8.03
CA GLY A 179 17.26 -9.13 7.67
C GLY A 179 15.94 -9.23 6.88
N PRO A 180 15.16 -8.14 6.84
CA PRO A 180 13.84 -8.13 6.22
C PRO A 180 13.87 -8.30 4.69
N TYR A 181 15.01 -8.08 4.04
CA TYR A 181 15.15 -8.11 2.57
C TYR A 181 15.52 -9.47 2.00
N ALA A 182 16.16 -10.34 2.79
CA ALA A 182 16.70 -11.61 2.32
C ALA A 182 15.62 -12.52 1.69
N PRO A 183 14.46 -12.76 2.32
CA PRO A 183 13.43 -13.64 1.74
C PRO A 183 12.95 -13.15 0.37
N TYR A 184 12.74 -11.83 0.26
CA TYR A 184 12.28 -11.20 -1.00
C TYR A 184 13.34 -11.24 -2.09
N LEU A 185 14.61 -11.01 -1.74
CA LEU A 185 15.69 -11.07 -2.71
C LEU A 185 15.87 -12.49 -3.26
N TYR A 186 15.90 -13.51 -2.39
CA TYR A 186 16.00 -14.91 -2.83
C TYR A 186 14.79 -15.31 -3.68
N PHE A 187 13.59 -14.85 -3.35
CA PHE A 187 12.43 -15.07 -4.20
C PHE A 187 12.61 -14.44 -5.60
N ASN A 188 13.02 -13.17 -5.68
CA ASN A 188 13.20 -12.46 -6.93
C ASN A 188 14.31 -13.08 -7.79
N LEU A 189 15.43 -13.47 -7.18
CA LEU A 189 16.50 -14.22 -7.86
C LEU A 189 15.99 -15.56 -8.39
N GLY A 190 15.22 -16.29 -7.59
CA GLY A 190 14.64 -17.56 -8.01
C GLY A 190 13.72 -17.42 -9.20
N VAL A 191 12.86 -16.39 -9.22
CA VAL A 191 11.99 -16.09 -10.36
C VAL A 191 12.80 -15.66 -11.58
N ALA A 192 13.85 -14.86 -11.40
CA ALA A 192 14.72 -14.40 -12.48
C ALA A 192 15.44 -15.58 -13.15
N PHE A 193 16.08 -16.45 -12.39
CA PHE A 193 16.69 -17.67 -12.92
C PHE A 193 15.68 -18.62 -13.57
N GLY A 194 14.46 -18.69 -13.04
CA GLY A 194 13.39 -19.47 -13.65
C GLY A 194 12.99 -18.95 -15.04
N ARG A 195 12.98 -17.64 -15.27
CA ARG A 195 12.75 -17.03 -16.58
C ARG A 195 13.86 -17.37 -17.58
N GLU A 196 15.10 -17.44 -17.10
CA GLU A 196 16.27 -17.85 -17.90
C GLU A 196 16.36 -19.38 -18.10
N LYS A 197 15.40 -20.13 -17.57
CA LYS A 197 15.38 -21.61 -17.63
C LYS A 197 16.53 -22.27 -16.85
N ASP A 198 17.19 -21.56 -15.95
CA ASP A 198 18.12 -22.16 -14.99
C ASP A 198 17.32 -22.70 -13.78
N THR A 199 16.67 -23.82 -14.00
CA THR A 199 15.82 -24.47 -12.99
C THR A 199 16.59 -24.77 -11.70
N ASN A 200 17.87 -25.09 -11.78
CA ASN A 200 18.67 -25.44 -10.60
C ASN A 200 18.87 -24.23 -9.67
N ARG A 201 19.36 -23.11 -10.21
CA ARG A 201 19.53 -21.87 -9.43
C ARG A 201 18.18 -21.31 -8.99
N ALA A 202 17.18 -21.39 -9.85
CA ALA A 202 15.81 -20.97 -9.51
C ALA A 202 15.28 -21.70 -8.28
N VAL A 203 15.28 -23.04 -8.30
CA VAL A 203 14.80 -23.87 -7.19
C VAL A 203 15.63 -23.67 -5.93
N ALA A 204 16.96 -23.53 -6.05
CA ALA A 204 17.83 -23.27 -4.89
C ALA A 204 17.48 -21.96 -4.18
N ASN A 205 17.29 -20.86 -4.93
CA ASN A 205 16.94 -19.57 -4.37
C ASN A 205 15.50 -19.54 -3.82
N LEU A 206 14.52 -20.13 -4.53
CA LEU A 206 13.14 -20.26 -4.03
C LEU A 206 13.05 -21.10 -2.76
N LYS A 207 13.83 -22.17 -2.64
CA LYS A 207 13.90 -22.94 -1.39
C LYS A 207 14.48 -22.14 -0.23
N LYS A 208 15.50 -21.30 -0.49
CA LYS A 208 15.99 -20.35 0.51
C LYS A 208 14.88 -19.37 0.94
N ALA A 209 14.18 -18.77 -0.02
CA ALA A 209 13.06 -17.87 0.29
C ALA A 209 11.96 -18.57 1.13
N ALA A 210 11.60 -19.80 0.77
CA ALA A 210 10.61 -20.58 1.51
C ALA A 210 11.06 -20.97 2.93
N SER A 211 12.36 -21.02 3.21
CA SER A 211 12.88 -21.41 4.53
C SER A 211 12.74 -20.32 5.60
N TYR A 212 12.33 -19.11 5.22
CA TYR A 212 12.10 -18.00 6.15
C TYR A 212 10.70 -18.00 6.79
N SER A 213 9.85 -18.99 6.49
CA SER A 213 8.57 -19.16 7.18
C SER A 213 8.80 -19.30 8.70
N ASP A 214 8.16 -18.42 9.47
CA ASP A 214 8.34 -18.32 10.92
C ASP A 214 7.00 -18.30 11.69
N GLY A 215 5.89 -18.58 11.00
CA GLY A 215 4.53 -18.47 11.53
C GLY A 215 3.95 -17.05 11.42
N SER A 216 4.71 -16.09 10.87
CA SER A 216 4.16 -14.79 10.52
C SER A 216 3.40 -14.87 9.20
N SER A 217 2.25 -14.18 9.14
CA SER A 217 1.39 -14.22 7.94
C SER A 217 2.10 -13.71 6.67
N GLN A 218 3.16 -12.92 6.79
CA GLN A 218 3.89 -12.35 5.67
C GLN A 218 4.94 -13.33 5.11
N LEU A 219 5.76 -13.92 5.98
CA LEU A 219 6.80 -14.87 5.57
C LEU A 219 6.19 -16.21 5.16
N ASP A 220 5.10 -16.63 5.80
CA ASP A 220 4.34 -17.81 5.40
C ASP A 220 3.75 -17.66 3.99
N ARG A 221 3.19 -16.47 3.65
CA ARG A 221 2.75 -16.20 2.27
C ARG A 221 3.91 -16.20 1.27
N MET A 222 5.11 -15.72 1.66
CA MET A 222 6.30 -15.80 0.82
C MET A 222 6.73 -17.24 0.60
N ALA A 223 6.67 -18.08 1.64
CA ALA A 223 6.96 -19.51 1.54
C ALA A 223 5.97 -20.22 0.62
N ASP A 224 4.68 -19.94 0.75
CA ASP A 224 3.63 -20.47 -0.13
C ASP A 224 3.88 -20.07 -1.59
N ARG A 225 4.16 -18.77 -1.85
CA ARG A 225 4.49 -18.26 -3.17
C ARG A 225 5.72 -18.94 -3.77
N SER A 226 6.75 -19.13 -2.95
CA SER A 226 7.99 -19.80 -3.36
C SER A 226 7.75 -21.28 -3.71
N ASN A 227 6.98 -22.01 -2.91
CA ASN A 227 6.62 -23.40 -3.17
C ASN A 227 5.76 -23.53 -4.43
N MET A 228 4.84 -22.59 -4.67
CA MET A 228 4.07 -22.54 -5.92
C MET A 228 4.96 -22.29 -7.14
N ALA A 229 5.93 -21.38 -7.04
CA ALA A 229 6.88 -21.12 -8.13
C ALA A 229 7.75 -22.34 -8.44
N ILE A 230 8.25 -23.04 -7.42
CA ILE A 230 9.00 -24.31 -7.58
C ILE A 230 8.13 -25.36 -8.26
N ALA A 231 6.90 -25.52 -7.80
CA ALA A 231 5.97 -26.48 -8.39
C ALA A 231 5.69 -26.20 -9.86
N TYR A 232 5.53 -24.92 -10.23
CA TYR A 232 5.37 -24.51 -11.60
C TYR A 232 6.58 -24.87 -12.47
N LEU A 233 7.81 -24.62 -11.99
CA LEU A 233 9.05 -24.98 -12.71
C LEU A 233 9.12 -26.50 -12.94
N PHE A 234 8.82 -27.30 -11.91
CA PHE A 234 8.80 -28.77 -12.06
C PHE A 234 7.69 -29.25 -13.01
N ALA A 235 6.52 -28.62 -12.97
CA ALA A 235 5.43 -28.96 -13.90
C ALA A 235 5.80 -28.63 -15.36
N GLN A 236 6.51 -27.51 -15.62
CA GLN A 236 7.05 -27.21 -16.94
C GLN A 236 8.04 -28.27 -17.44
N ASP A 237 8.86 -28.81 -16.53
CA ASP A 237 9.80 -29.90 -16.81
C ASP A 237 9.13 -31.30 -16.84
N ARG A 238 7.79 -31.37 -16.73
CA ARG A 238 6.98 -32.60 -16.63
C ARG A 238 7.34 -33.49 -15.42
N LYS A 239 7.92 -32.92 -14.38
CA LYS A 239 8.21 -33.60 -13.12
C LYS A 239 7.04 -33.41 -12.15
N PHE A 240 5.89 -34.04 -12.49
CA PHE A 240 4.62 -33.77 -11.79
C PHE A 240 4.63 -34.24 -10.33
N ALA A 241 5.30 -35.34 -10.02
CA ALA A 241 5.48 -35.81 -8.66
C ALA A 241 6.23 -34.81 -7.77
N ASP A 242 7.30 -34.21 -8.31
CA ASP A 242 8.06 -33.16 -7.60
C ASP A 242 7.22 -31.88 -7.46
N ALA A 243 6.48 -31.50 -8.50
CA ALA A 243 5.53 -30.40 -8.44
C ALA A 243 4.50 -30.60 -7.32
N TYR A 244 3.89 -31.78 -7.25
CA TYR A 244 2.93 -32.15 -6.22
C TYR A 244 3.53 -32.07 -4.81
N ASN A 245 4.79 -32.54 -4.64
CA ASN A 245 5.49 -32.47 -3.35
C ASN A 245 5.70 -31.03 -2.85
N HIS A 246 5.86 -30.06 -3.74
CA HIS A 246 5.96 -28.64 -3.37
C HIS A 246 4.57 -28.01 -3.16
N ILE A 247 3.58 -28.34 -3.96
CA ILE A 247 2.20 -27.88 -3.78
C ILE A 247 1.64 -28.25 -2.41
N ARG A 248 1.92 -29.46 -1.92
CA ARG A 248 1.48 -29.93 -0.60
C ARG A 248 2.00 -29.10 0.58
N LYS A 249 3.03 -28.30 0.39
CA LYS A 249 3.59 -27.40 1.41
C LYS A 249 2.86 -26.07 1.47
N VAL A 250 2.05 -25.75 0.47
CA VAL A 250 1.27 -24.51 0.40
C VAL A 250 0.08 -24.61 1.35
N SER A 251 -0.18 -23.54 2.09
CA SER A 251 -1.32 -23.43 2.99
C SER A 251 -2.64 -23.63 2.24
N THR A 252 -3.54 -24.43 2.81
CA THR A 252 -4.89 -24.67 2.26
C THR A 252 -5.85 -23.52 2.54
N THR A 253 -5.45 -22.56 3.37
CA THR A 253 -6.26 -21.41 3.78
C THR A 253 -5.67 -20.06 3.36
N GLY A 254 -4.50 -20.06 2.72
CA GLY A 254 -3.82 -18.84 2.26
C GLY A 254 -4.28 -18.37 0.88
N VAL A 255 -3.74 -17.23 0.47
CA VAL A 255 -3.98 -16.59 -0.84
C VAL A 255 -3.71 -17.53 -2.03
N TYR A 256 -2.75 -18.43 -1.89
CA TYR A 256 -2.37 -19.38 -2.94
C TYR A 256 -3.12 -20.71 -2.88
N SER A 257 -4.04 -20.90 -1.93
CA SER A 257 -4.74 -22.16 -1.70
C SER A 257 -5.54 -22.64 -2.91
N ASN A 258 -6.23 -21.75 -3.64
CA ASN A 258 -6.99 -22.10 -4.84
C ASN A 258 -6.08 -22.65 -5.94
N ARG A 259 -4.99 -21.92 -6.22
CA ARG A 259 -3.98 -22.34 -7.21
C ARG A 259 -3.28 -23.63 -6.81
N ALA A 260 -3.01 -23.80 -5.53
CA ALA A 260 -2.40 -25.03 -5.00
C ALA A 260 -3.34 -26.23 -5.15
N LEU A 261 -4.62 -26.10 -4.80
CA LEU A 261 -5.60 -27.17 -4.94
C LEU A 261 -5.81 -27.55 -6.42
N LEU A 262 -5.92 -26.57 -7.30
CA LEU A 262 -6.03 -26.82 -8.75
C LEU A 262 -4.76 -27.47 -9.29
N GLY A 263 -3.59 -26.95 -8.93
CA GLY A 263 -2.29 -27.50 -9.32
C GLY A 263 -2.08 -28.93 -8.83
N ALA A 264 -2.53 -29.26 -7.61
CA ALA A 264 -2.51 -30.63 -7.09
C ALA A 264 -3.42 -31.56 -7.90
N GLY A 265 -4.59 -31.09 -8.29
CA GLY A 265 -5.49 -31.79 -9.19
C GLY A 265 -4.82 -32.09 -10.53
N TRP A 266 -4.24 -31.07 -11.17
CA TRP A 266 -3.54 -31.23 -12.45
C TRP A 266 -2.30 -32.13 -12.37
N ALA A 267 -1.48 -31.98 -11.34
CA ALA A 267 -0.31 -32.83 -11.13
C ALA A 267 -0.73 -34.30 -11.01
N SER A 268 -1.79 -34.58 -10.24
CA SER A 268 -2.33 -35.95 -10.08
C SER A 268 -2.94 -36.49 -11.38
N ILE A 269 -3.62 -35.65 -12.19
CA ILE A 269 -4.16 -36.06 -13.49
C ILE A 269 -3.03 -36.44 -14.46
N ASN A 270 -1.96 -35.67 -14.50
CA ASN A 270 -0.82 -35.93 -15.37
C ASN A 270 0.00 -37.16 -14.95
N GLU A 271 -0.09 -37.58 -13.68
CA GLU A 271 0.45 -38.85 -13.15
C GLU A 271 -0.56 -40.00 -13.26
N GLU A 272 -1.69 -39.79 -13.96
CA GLU A 272 -2.82 -40.74 -14.10
C GLU A 272 -3.43 -41.18 -12.76
N SER A 273 -3.13 -40.48 -11.68
CA SER A 273 -3.68 -40.70 -10.34
C SER A 273 -5.03 -40.01 -10.17
N TYR A 274 -6.03 -40.44 -10.95
CA TYR A 274 -7.35 -39.82 -10.98
C TYR A 274 -8.05 -39.74 -9.64
N ALA A 275 -7.92 -40.78 -8.80
CA ALA A 275 -8.46 -40.77 -7.45
C ALA A 275 -7.79 -39.73 -6.55
N GLY A 276 -6.48 -39.53 -6.71
CA GLY A 276 -5.72 -38.49 -6.00
C GLY A 276 -6.12 -37.07 -6.39
N ALA A 277 -6.53 -36.87 -7.66
CA ALA A 277 -6.97 -35.56 -8.17
C ALA A 277 -8.34 -35.14 -7.62
N LEU A 278 -9.24 -36.08 -7.33
CA LEU A 278 -10.61 -35.76 -6.89
C LEU A 278 -10.65 -35.03 -5.55
N ALA A 279 -9.79 -35.38 -4.59
CA ALA A 279 -9.83 -34.81 -3.25
C ALA A 279 -9.57 -33.28 -3.23
N PRO A 280 -8.47 -32.75 -3.81
CA PRO A 280 -8.23 -31.31 -3.84
C PRO A 280 -9.26 -30.57 -4.69
N LEU A 281 -9.70 -31.14 -5.81
CA LEU A 281 -10.70 -30.52 -6.69
C LEU A 281 -12.09 -30.47 -6.05
N ALA A 282 -12.48 -31.47 -5.27
CA ALA A 282 -13.75 -31.48 -4.53
C ALA A 282 -13.78 -30.39 -3.42
N VAL A 283 -12.64 -30.09 -2.80
CA VAL A 283 -12.51 -28.95 -1.88
C VAL A 283 -12.69 -27.65 -2.66
N LEU A 284 -12.03 -27.53 -3.80
CA LEU A 284 -12.06 -26.31 -4.62
C LEU A 284 -13.47 -26.04 -5.18
N GLN A 285 -14.22 -27.06 -5.62
CA GLN A 285 -15.59 -26.92 -6.11
C GLN A 285 -16.60 -26.35 -5.10
N LYS A 286 -16.29 -26.38 -3.82
CA LYS A 286 -17.14 -25.79 -2.76
C LYS A 286 -16.95 -24.29 -2.59
N ARG A 287 -15.96 -23.72 -3.27
CA ARG A 287 -15.65 -22.28 -3.24
C ARG A 287 -16.47 -21.52 -4.29
N SER A 288 -16.40 -20.18 -4.24
CA SER A 288 -17.12 -19.31 -5.18
C SER A 288 -16.72 -19.57 -6.62
N LEU A 289 -17.70 -19.68 -7.51
CA LEU A 289 -17.48 -19.86 -8.95
C LEU A 289 -16.94 -18.60 -9.64
N ALA A 290 -16.98 -17.44 -8.98
CA ALA A 290 -16.29 -16.24 -9.46
C ALA A 290 -14.77 -16.45 -9.58
N LEU A 291 -14.19 -17.39 -8.81
CA LEU A 291 -12.76 -17.68 -8.82
C LEU A 291 -12.36 -18.54 -10.03
N PRO A 292 -11.32 -18.15 -10.80
CA PRO A 292 -10.89 -18.86 -12.00
C PRO A 292 -10.58 -20.34 -11.78
N GLU A 293 -9.91 -20.64 -10.68
CA GLU A 293 -9.51 -21.99 -10.33
C GLU A 293 -10.71 -22.90 -10.02
N VAL A 294 -11.78 -22.32 -9.48
CA VAL A 294 -13.03 -23.04 -9.21
C VAL A 294 -13.77 -23.33 -10.50
N GLN A 295 -13.80 -22.36 -11.42
CA GLN A 295 -14.39 -22.55 -12.76
C GLN A 295 -13.76 -23.74 -13.47
N GLU A 296 -12.45 -23.84 -13.45
CA GLU A 296 -11.72 -24.95 -14.05
C GLU A 296 -11.98 -26.28 -13.32
N ALA A 297 -11.98 -26.29 -12.00
CA ALA A 297 -12.22 -27.48 -11.18
C ALA A 297 -13.61 -28.06 -11.40
N VAL A 298 -14.63 -27.22 -11.64
CA VAL A 298 -16.01 -27.66 -11.90
C VAL A 298 -16.08 -28.47 -13.19
N LEU A 299 -15.26 -28.15 -14.21
CA LEU A 299 -15.19 -28.90 -15.45
C LEU A 299 -14.28 -30.13 -15.36
N LEU A 300 -13.20 -30.04 -14.56
CA LEU A 300 -12.22 -31.12 -14.43
C LEU A 300 -12.78 -32.36 -13.73
N VAL A 301 -13.60 -32.20 -12.69
CA VAL A 301 -14.13 -33.33 -11.93
C VAL A 301 -14.98 -34.28 -12.79
N PRO A 302 -15.97 -33.82 -13.57
CA PRO A 302 -16.67 -34.70 -14.49
C PRO A 302 -15.77 -35.29 -15.58
N HIS A 303 -14.73 -34.56 -16.03
CA HIS A 303 -13.75 -35.09 -16.96
C HIS A 303 -12.95 -36.26 -16.35
N ILE A 304 -12.58 -36.19 -15.06
CA ILE A 304 -11.94 -37.30 -14.33
C ILE A 304 -12.88 -38.50 -14.27
N TYR A 305 -14.17 -38.32 -14.00
CA TYR A 305 -15.15 -39.42 -14.04
C TYR A 305 -15.27 -40.04 -15.43
N GLU A 306 -15.22 -39.24 -16.50
CA GLU A 306 -15.16 -39.75 -17.89
C GLU A 306 -13.91 -40.61 -18.12
N LYS A 307 -12.74 -40.17 -17.66
CA LYS A 307 -11.48 -40.96 -17.74
C LYS A 307 -11.51 -42.24 -16.93
N GLN A 308 -12.27 -42.28 -15.85
CA GLN A 308 -12.51 -43.48 -15.04
C GLN A 308 -13.64 -44.36 -15.57
N HIS A 309 -14.19 -44.09 -16.75
CA HIS A 309 -15.33 -44.77 -17.34
C HIS A 309 -16.63 -44.72 -16.52
N LEU A 310 -16.76 -43.76 -15.62
CA LEU A 310 -17.95 -43.50 -14.81
C LEU A 310 -18.91 -42.56 -15.54
N MET A 311 -19.44 -43.00 -16.71
CA MET A 311 -20.16 -42.14 -17.66
C MET A 311 -21.39 -41.46 -17.07
N GLY A 312 -22.17 -42.13 -16.21
CA GLY A 312 -23.32 -41.53 -15.53
C GLY A 312 -22.94 -40.36 -14.60
N ARG A 313 -21.85 -40.51 -13.82
CA ARG A 313 -21.33 -39.42 -12.97
C ARG A 313 -20.75 -38.29 -13.81
N ALA A 314 -20.07 -38.60 -14.91
CA ALA A 314 -19.52 -37.62 -15.82
C ALA A 314 -20.65 -36.79 -16.48
N ALA A 315 -21.69 -37.44 -17.00
CA ALA A 315 -22.84 -36.77 -17.61
C ALA A 315 -23.53 -35.82 -16.61
N GLN A 316 -23.85 -36.31 -15.43
CA GLN A 316 -24.47 -35.48 -14.40
C GLN A 316 -23.57 -34.29 -14.01
N GLY A 317 -22.27 -34.53 -13.83
CA GLY A 317 -21.32 -33.45 -13.48
C GLY A 317 -21.20 -32.40 -14.56
N PHE A 318 -21.30 -32.74 -15.85
CA PHE A 318 -21.31 -31.73 -16.94
C PHE A 318 -22.64 -30.99 -17.04
N ILE A 319 -23.76 -31.59 -16.66
CA ILE A 319 -25.06 -30.91 -16.54
C ILE A 319 -24.98 -29.89 -15.42
N ASP A 320 -24.56 -30.31 -14.24
CA ASP A 320 -24.42 -29.42 -13.09
C ASP A 320 -23.43 -28.28 -13.33
N ALA A 321 -22.34 -28.55 -14.07
CA ALA A 321 -21.38 -27.52 -14.48
C ALA A 321 -22.01 -26.48 -15.42
N TYR A 322 -22.77 -26.92 -16.43
CA TYR A 322 -23.46 -26.01 -17.34
C TYR A 322 -24.44 -25.09 -16.62
N ASP A 323 -25.23 -25.63 -15.70
CA ASP A 323 -26.22 -24.88 -14.92
C ASP A 323 -25.52 -23.87 -14.01
N ARG A 324 -24.47 -24.27 -13.29
CA ARG A 324 -23.67 -23.40 -12.44
C ARG A 324 -23.03 -22.23 -13.20
N TYR A 325 -22.44 -22.49 -14.39
CA TYR A 325 -21.89 -21.40 -15.21
C TYR A 325 -22.97 -20.46 -15.73
N SER A 326 -24.18 -20.96 -16.02
CA SER A 326 -25.29 -20.14 -16.47
C SER A 326 -25.81 -19.24 -15.34
N ASP A 327 -25.90 -19.76 -14.13
CA ASP A 327 -26.29 -19.01 -12.93
C ASP A 327 -25.26 -17.92 -12.61
N GLU A 328 -23.95 -18.24 -12.72
CA GLU A 328 -22.87 -17.29 -12.45
C GLU A 328 -22.85 -16.14 -13.47
N LEU A 329 -23.17 -16.42 -14.75
CA LEU A 329 -23.33 -15.36 -15.75
C LEU A 329 -24.48 -14.40 -15.38
N LEU A 330 -25.57 -14.90 -14.82
CA LEU A 330 -26.65 -14.05 -14.31
C LEU A 330 -26.22 -13.20 -13.10
N GLN A 331 -25.35 -13.73 -12.22
CA GLN A 331 -24.79 -12.94 -11.13
C GLN A 331 -23.86 -11.86 -11.64
N LEU A 332 -23.05 -12.16 -12.65
CA LEU A 332 -22.17 -11.19 -13.29
C LEU A 332 -22.95 -10.05 -13.95
N ASP A 333 -24.07 -10.36 -14.61
CA ASP A 333 -24.96 -9.32 -15.16
C ASP A 333 -25.53 -8.41 -14.06
N LYS A 334 -25.95 -8.99 -12.93
CA LYS A 334 -26.36 -8.21 -11.75
C LYS A 334 -25.24 -7.33 -11.21
N ALA A 335 -24.00 -7.83 -11.19
CA ALA A 335 -22.84 -7.05 -10.76
C ALA A 335 -22.60 -5.83 -11.67
N ARG A 336 -22.76 -6.00 -13.00
CA ARG A 336 -22.68 -4.88 -13.96
C ARG A 336 -23.78 -3.84 -13.75
N GLU A 337 -25.02 -4.26 -13.50
CA GLU A 337 -26.13 -3.34 -13.21
C GLU A 337 -25.92 -2.60 -11.89
N TYR A 338 -25.36 -3.27 -10.89
CA TYR A 338 -25.04 -2.64 -9.61
C TYR A 338 -23.97 -1.56 -9.79
N LEU A 339 -22.93 -1.79 -10.60
CA LEU A 339 -21.86 -0.81 -10.87
C LEU A 339 -22.36 0.49 -11.52
N LYS A 340 -23.53 0.47 -12.19
CA LYS A 340 -24.12 1.66 -12.81
C LYS A 340 -24.83 2.59 -11.81
N GLN A 341 -25.05 2.15 -10.57
CA GLN A 341 -25.74 2.96 -9.57
C GLN A 341 -24.82 4.05 -9.03
N ALA A 342 -25.38 5.21 -8.74
CA ALA A 342 -24.64 6.29 -8.12
C ALA A 342 -24.09 5.86 -6.74
N ASP A 343 -22.95 6.42 -6.36
CA ASP A 343 -22.26 6.23 -5.08
C ASP A 343 -21.73 4.82 -4.76
N VAL A 344 -21.92 3.85 -5.67
CA VAL A 344 -21.45 2.47 -5.45
C VAL A 344 -19.94 2.41 -5.30
N LEU A 345 -19.19 3.18 -6.11
CA LEU A 345 -17.73 3.21 -6.03
C LEU A 345 -17.24 3.82 -4.72
N GLU A 346 -17.85 4.91 -4.27
CA GLU A 346 -17.47 5.52 -3.00
C GLU A 346 -17.73 4.59 -1.82
N LEU A 347 -18.91 3.93 -1.81
CA LEU A 347 -19.24 2.92 -0.80
C LEU A 347 -18.26 1.73 -0.87
N PHE A 348 -17.94 1.27 -2.07
CA PHE A 348 -16.98 0.17 -2.28
C PHE A 348 -15.59 0.55 -1.74
N VAL A 349 -15.08 1.74 -2.10
CA VAL A 349 -13.77 2.22 -1.66
C VAL A 349 -13.72 2.42 -0.14
N ARG A 350 -14.80 2.96 0.45
CA ARG A 350 -14.90 3.17 1.90
C ARG A 350 -14.92 1.85 2.67
N ASN A 351 -15.69 0.89 2.19
CA ASN A 351 -15.93 -0.37 2.91
C ASN A 351 -14.95 -1.47 2.49
N LEU A 352 -14.00 -1.17 1.60
CA LEU A 352 -13.07 -2.18 1.08
C LEU A 352 -12.26 -2.87 2.18
N ASP A 353 -11.86 -2.15 3.21
CA ASP A 353 -11.10 -2.71 4.32
C ASP A 353 -11.96 -3.69 5.16
N GLU A 354 -13.24 -3.41 5.33
CA GLU A 354 -14.21 -4.31 5.95
C GLU A 354 -14.49 -5.50 5.05
N LEU A 355 -14.64 -5.27 3.74
CA LEU A 355 -14.83 -6.30 2.74
C LEU A 355 -13.66 -7.29 2.69
N LEU A 356 -12.43 -6.78 2.71
CA LEU A 356 -11.23 -7.60 2.74
C LEU A 356 -11.06 -8.34 4.07
N ALA A 357 -11.57 -7.77 5.17
CA ALA A 357 -11.57 -8.39 6.49
C ALA A 357 -12.48 -9.60 6.57
N GLU A 358 -13.64 -9.50 5.95
CA GLU A 358 -14.69 -10.50 6.00
C GLU A 358 -14.60 -11.53 4.87
N SER A 359 -13.99 -11.16 3.72
CA SER A 359 -13.76 -12.10 2.63
C SER A 359 -12.62 -13.04 3.01
N ASP A 360 -12.96 -14.28 3.28
CA ASP A 360 -11.94 -15.30 3.23
C ASP A 360 -11.57 -15.54 1.74
N TRP A 361 -10.33 -15.91 1.51
CA TRP A 361 -9.79 -16.20 0.17
C TRP A 361 -10.48 -17.40 -0.52
N PHE A 362 -11.45 -18.00 0.12
CA PHE A 362 -12.25 -19.12 -0.37
C PHE A 362 -13.49 -18.65 -1.12
N GLY A 363 -13.80 -17.35 -1.08
CA GLY A 363 -15.00 -16.81 -1.70
C GLY A 363 -16.28 -17.34 -1.02
N THR A 364 -16.22 -17.70 0.27
CA THR A 364 -17.44 -17.83 1.05
C THR A 364 -18.05 -16.44 1.14
N ALA A 365 -19.34 -16.34 0.81
CA ALA A 365 -20.01 -15.05 0.85
C ALA A 365 -19.84 -14.43 2.24
N PRO A 366 -19.40 -13.16 2.32
CA PRO A 366 -19.35 -12.45 3.59
C PRO A 366 -20.72 -12.46 4.25
N SER A 367 -20.73 -12.50 5.58
CA SER A 367 -21.94 -12.52 6.41
C SER A 367 -22.85 -11.29 6.21
N VAL A 368 -22.32 -10.22 5.69
CA VAL A 368 -23.03 -9.04 5.25
C VAL A 368 -23.36 -9.21 3.77
N ALA A 369 -24.62 -9.02 3.39
CA ALA A 369 -25.12 -9.08 2.01
C ALA A 369 -24.47 -7.96 1.18
N LEU A 370 -23.20 -8.09 0.92
CA LEU A 370 -22.33 -7.12 0.34
C LEU A 370 -22.29 -7.29 -1.16
N ASN A 371 -22.42 -6.19 -1.80
CA ASN A 371 -22.03 -5.83 -3.13
C ASN A 371 -21.83 -7.03 -4.10
N PRO A 372 -22.70 -7.21 -5.08
CA PRO A 372 -22.59 -8.24 -6.10
C PRO A 372 -21.24 -8.26 -6.86
N LEU A 373 -20.48 -7.15 -6.80
CA LEU A 373 -19.17 -7.01 -7.45
C LEU A 373 -18.04 -7.75 -6.72
N SER A 374 -18.07 -7.78 -5.38
CA SER A 374 -16.93 -8.23 -4.56
C SER A 374 -16.35 -9.61 -4.96
N PRO A 375 -17.15 -10.64 -5.28
CA PRO A 375 -16.60 -11.94 -5.66
C PRO A 375 -15.76 -11.90 -6.94
N PHE A 376 -16.11 -11.02 -7.89
CA PHE A 376 -15.42 -10.90 -9.18
C PHE A 376 -14.17 -10.02 -9.14
N LEU A 377 -13.98 -9.23 -8.07
CA LEU A 377 -12.89 -8.26 -7.96
C LEU A 377 -11.68 -8.78 -7.16
N LEU A 378 -11.73 -10.00 -6.63
CA LEU A 378 -10.66 -10.54 -5.78
C LEU A 378 -9.30 -10.57 -6.50
N ASP A 379 -9.26 -10.97 -7.77
CA ASP A 379 -8.04 -10.97 -8.56
C ASP A 379 -7.60 -9.54 -8.91
N LEU A 380 -8.55 -8.66 -9.27
CA LEU A 380 -8.29 -7.27 -9.61
C LEU A 380 -7.74 -6.46 -8.42
N ILE A 381 -8.21 -6.73 -7.21
CA ILE A 381 -7.68 -6.12 -5.98
C ILE A 381 -6.18 -6.42 -5.79
N SER A 382 -5.68 -7.51 -6.35
CA SER A 382 -4.25 -7.86 -6.29
C SER A 382 -3.42 -7.18 -7.39
N ASP A 383 -4.06 -6.54 -8.37
CA ASP A 383 -3.38 -5.83 -9.46
C ASP A 383 -2.83 -4.48 -9.01
N GLN A 384 -1.59 -4.17 -9.40
CA GLN A 384 -0.90 -2.94 -8.99
C GLN A 384 -1.55 -1.68 -9.57
N SER A 385 -2.01 -1.73 -10.80
CA SER A 385 -2.65 -0.58 -11.46
C SER A 385 -3.97 -0.25 -10.78
N PHE A 386 -4.76 -1.28 -10.45
CA PHE A 386 -5.99 -1.11 -9.69
C PHE A 386 -5.73 -0.56 -8.27
N GLN A 387 -4.71 -1.07 -7.57
CA GLN A 387 -4.31 -0.58 -6.25
C GLN A 387 -3.86 0.88 -6.27
N SER A 388 -3.17 1.31 -7.34
CA SER A 388 -2.78 2.72 -7.50
C SER A 388 -4.00 3.61 -7.65
N VAL A 389 -4.93 3.26 -8.55
CA VAL A 389 -6.18 4.01 -8.78
C VAL A 389 -7.05 4.04 -7.53
N LEU A 390 -7.12 2.91 -6.81
CA LEU A 390 -7.85 2.80 -5.55
C LEU A 390 -7.28 3.73 -4.47
N LYS A 391 -5.95 3.79 -4.35
CA LYS A 391 -5.27 4.70 -3.44
C LYS A 391 -5.57 6.15 -3.80
N ASP A 392 -5.41 6.52 -5.07
CA ASP A 392 -5.65 7.89 -5.54
C ASP A 392 -7.11 8.30 -5.26
N LEU A 393 -8.06 7.39 -5.44
CA LEU A 393 -9.48 7.66 -5.16
C LEU A 393 -9.76 7.84 -3.66
N ARG A 394 -9.14 7.02 -2.80
CA ARG A 394 -9.21 7.20 -1.33
C ARG A 394 -8.67 8.56 -0.90
N ASP A 395 -7.49 8.91 -1.41
CA ASP A 395 -6.83 10.17 -1.07
C ASP A 395 -7.70 11.35 -1.53
N LEU A 396 -8.29 11.29 -2.72
CA LEU A 396 -9.21 12.31 -3.22
C LEU A 396 -10.49 12.43 -2.39
N TYR A 397 -11.09 11.31 -1.97
CA TYR A 397 -12.26 11.35 -1.07
C TYR A 397 -11.90 11.91 0.30
N ALA A 398 -10.72 11.60 0.84
CA ALA A 398 -10.24 12.17 2.09
C ALA A 398 -10.02 13.68 1.96
N ILE A 399 -9.40 14.14 0.87
CA ILE A 399 -9.23 15.57 0.55
C ILE A 399 -10.59 16.25 0.44
N ARG A 400 -11.53 15.71 -0.33
CA ARG A 400 -12.90 16.25 -0.44
C ARG A 400 -13.58 16.40 0.91
N ASN A 401 -13.51 15.35 1.75
CA ASN A 401 -14.12 15.37 3.07
C ASN A 401 -13.50 16.43 3.98
N ASN A 402 -12.18 16.63 3.89
CA ASN A 402 -11.48 17.69 4.61
C ASN A 402 -11.89 19.08 4.12
N LEU A 403 -11.94 19.31 2.82
CA LEU A 403 -12.38 20.57 2.22
C LEU A 403 -13.83 20.88 2.58
N ASP A 404 -14.73 19.90 2.52
CA ASP A 404 -16.13 20.03 2.95
C ASP A 404 -16.25 20.33 4.45
N SER A 405 -15.37 19.75 5.28
CA SER A 405 -15.31 20.05 6.70
C SER A 405 -14.91 21.51 6.97
N TRP A 406 -13.90 22.01 6.24
CA TRP A 406 -13.49 23.40 6.33
C TRP A 406 -14.55 24.36 5.78
N LYS A 407 -15.24 23.98 4.70
CA LYS A 407 -16.35 24.76 4.15
C LYS A 407 -17.49 24.92 5.18
N ARG A 408 -17.83 23.87 5.93
CA ARG A 408 -18.83 23.94 7.00
C ARG A 408 -18.44 24.85 8.17
N LYS A 409 -17.12 25.02 8.42
CA LYS A 409 -16.61 25.94 9.45
C LYS A 409 -16.62 27.42 9.03
N ARG A 410 -17.01 27.72 7.79
CA ARG A 410 -17.11 29.09 7.28
C ARG A 410 -17.97 29.98 8.17
N ASP A 411 -19.13 29.50 8.54
CA ASP A 411 -20.08 30.24 9.39
C ASP A 411 -19.49 30.56 10.77
N ASP A 412 -18.69 29.62 11.33
CA ASP A 412 -17.98 29.82 12.58
C ASP A 412 -16.91 30.92 12.45
N PHE A 413 -16.16 30.94 11.35
CA PHE A 413 -15.19 32.00 11.07
C PHE A 413 -15.84 33.35 10.87
N ASP A 414 -16.99 33.43 10.19
CA ASP A 414 -17.73 34.66 10.02
C ASP A 414 -18.23 35.23 11.36
N VAL A 415 -18.69 34.35 12.27
CA VAL A 415 -19.07 34.75 13.65
C VAL A 415 -17.86 35.30 14.41
N ILE A 416 -16.70 34.62 14.32
CA ILE A 416 -15.46 35.04 15.00
C ILE A 416 -14.98 36.39 14.46
N LEU A 417 -14.99 36.56 13.14
CA LEU A 417 -14.58 37.81 12.48
C LEU A 417 -15.51 38.97 12.84
N HIS A 418 -16.84 38.71 12.88
CA HIS A 418 -17.81 39.71 13.28
C HIS A 418 -17.68 40.11 14.77
N ALA A 419 -17.51 39.14 15.65
CA ALA A 419 -17.25 39.39 17.08
C ALA A 419 -15.97 40.19 17.29
N ARG A 420 -14.92 39.90 16.51
CA ARG A 420 -13.66 40.66 16.54
C ARG A 420 -13.82 42.10 16.03
N ALA A 421 -14.55 42.28 14.94
CA ALA A 421 -14.84 43.62 14.39
C ALA A 421 -15.64 44.45 15.42
N LEU A 422 -16.63 43.86 16.10
CA LEU A 422 -17.37 44.51 17.16
C LEU A 422 -16.48 44.86 18.36
N ALA A 423 -15.56 43.99 18.74
CA ALA A 423 -14.63 44.23 19.86
C ALA A 423 -13.64 45.37 19.55
N THR A 424 -13.23 45.51 18.29
CA THR A 424 -12.36 46.61 17.79
C THR A 424 -13.14 47.93 17.75
N HIS A 425 -14.41 47.93 17.38
CA HIS A 425 -15.25 49.11 17.33
C HIS A 425 -15.82 49.54 18.72
N ALA A 426 -15.86 48.61 19.69
CA ALA A 426 -16.40 48.90 21.03
C ALA A 426 -15.46 49.69 21.97
N GLY A 427 -14.47 50.37 21.43
CA GLY A 427 -13.72 51.38 22.18
C GLY A 427 -12.93 50.88 23.38
N ARG A 428 -12.38 49.65 23.32
CA ARG A 428 -11.29 49.29 24.22
C ARG A 428 -10.15 50.26 23.95
N ARG A 429 -9.90 51.18 24.92
CA ARG A 429 -8.70 52.00 24.93
C ARG A 429 -7.51 51.07 24.73
N GLU A 430 -6.91 51.14 23.54
CA GLU A 430 -5.61 50.50 23.31
C GLU A 430 -4.67 50.97 24.41
N PRO A 431 -3.96 50.09 25.11
CA PRO A 431 -2.91 50.53 26.03
C PRO A 431 -1.96 51.39 25.21
N ASP A 432 -1.68 52.58 25.71
CA ASP A 432 -0.70 53.46 25.07
C ASP A 432 0.70 52.87 25.24
N MET A 433 1.05 51.97 24.31
CA MET A 433 2.32 51.21 24.32
C MET A 433 3.51 52.15 24.31
N LYS A 434 3.39 53.37 23.72
CA LYS A 434 4.46 54.36 23.75
C LYS A 434 4.66 54.92 25.16
N SER A 435 3.56 55.20 25.88
CA SER A 435 3.68 55.65 27.27
C SER A 435 4.18 54.57 28.22
N LEU A 436 3.81 53.31 27.99
CA LEU A 436 4.31 52.16 28.74
C LEU A 436 5.82 51.96 28.52
N ALA A 437 6.26 51.96 27.26
CA ALA A 437 7.69 51.88 26.91
C ALA A 437 8.51 53.05 27.50
N ALA A 438 7.98 54.29 27.45
CA ALA A 438 8.62 55.46 28.06
C ALA A 438 8.73 55.33 29.58
N ARG A 439 7.71 54.80 30.25
CA ARG A 439 7.76 54.52 31.69
C ARG A 439 8.77 53.45 32.07
N GLN A 440 8.86 52.39 31.28
CA GLN A 440 9.86 51.35 31.45
C GLN A 440 11.28 51.88 31.31
N ALA A 441 11.55 52.67 30.26
CA ALA A 441 12.85 53.35 30.11
C ALA A 441 13.19 54.22 31.33
N GLY A 442 12.22 55.00 31.81
CA GLY A 442 12.40 55.84 33.02
C GLY A 442 12.67 55.02 34.28
N ILE A 443 12.06 53.86 34.47
CA ILE A 443 12.33 52.95 35.59
C ILE A 443 13.75 52.39 35.49
N ARG A 444 14.17 51.96 34.29
CA ARG A 444 15.53 51.43 34.05
C ARG A 444 16.61 52.48 34.31
N ASP A 445 16.40 53.72 33.83
CA ASP A 445 17.32 54.84 34.10
C ASP A 445 17.41 55.12 35.60
N THR A 446 16.31 55.06 36.33
CA THR A 446 16.26 55.27 37.78
C THR A 446 16.99 54.16 38.55
N LEU A 447 16.80 52.90 38.12
CA LEU A 447 17.50 51.72 38.67
C LEU A 447 19.01 51.85 38.47
N SER A 448 19.48 52.19 37.26
CA SER A 448 20.89 52.38 36.96
C SER A 448 21.52 53.52 37.78
N ALA A 449 20.76 54.59 38.01
CA ALA A 449 21.22 55.71 38.89
C ALA A 449 21.30 55.30 40.38
N LEU A 450 20.38 54.42 40.84
CA LEU A 450 20.42 53.87 42.19
C LEU A 450 21.58 52.90 42.37
N GLU A 451 21.88 52.05 41.44
CA GLU A 451 23.02 51.12 41.44
C GLU A 451 24.34 51.83 41.57
N GLN A 452 24.54 52.92 40.82
CA GLN A 452 25.74 53.76 40.93
C GLN A 452 25.88 54.40 42.30
N ARG A 453 24.78 54.67 43.01
CA ARG A 453 24.82 55.27 44.38
C ARG A 453 25.04 54.22 45.44
N VAL A 454 24.66 52.96 45.21
CA VAL A 454 24.87 51.84 46.17
C VAL A 454 26.36 51.50 46.31
N ASP A 455 27.16 51.71 45.26
CA ASP A 455 28.61 51.49 45.28
C ASP A 455 29.34 52.36 46.24
N GLY A 456 28.75 53.46 46.71
CA GLY A 456 29.28 54.38 47.73
C GLY A 456 28.88 54.08 49.18
N LEU A 457 28.04 53.06 49.44
CA LEU A 457 27.54 52.67 50.74
C LEU A 457 28.52 51.71 51.46
N ASP A 458 28.41 51.68 52.84
CA ASP A 458 29.16 50.69 53.61
C ASP A 458 28.68 49.26 53.38
N THR A 459 29.40 48.24 53.88
CA THR A 459 29.20 46.85 53.56
C THR A 459 27.87 46.22 54.00
N GLU A 460 27.24 46.75 55.03
CA GLU A 460 26.02 46.20 55.62
C GLU A 460 24.79 46.84 54.96
N ASP A 461 24.79 48.12 54.75
CA ASP A 461 23.76 48.85 54.02
C ASP A 461 23.79 48.51 52.56
N ARG A 462 24.96 48.27 51.96
CA ARG A 462 25.11 47.80 50.59
C ARG A 462 24.39 46.45 50.35
N ARG A 463 24.57 45.46 51.24
CA ARG A 463 23.91 44.17 51.11
C ARG A 463 22.38 44.28 51.19
N ARG A 464 21.88 45.13 52.06
CA ARG A 464 20.45 45.33 52.28
C ARG A 464 19.80 46.02 51.07
N VAL A 465 20.43 46.99 50.47
CA VAL A 465 19.97 47.72 49.31
C VAL A 465 20.14 46.89 48.06
N GLN A 466 21.21 46.11 47.94
CA GLN A 466 21.43 45.20 46.84
C GLN A 466 20.32 44.14 46.72
N TRP A 467 19.92 43.53 47.86
CA TRP A 467 18.80 42.57 47.84
C TRP A 467 17.48 43.21 47.38
N MET A 468 17.21 44.46 47.78
CA MET A 468 16.05 45.23 47.32
C MET A 468 16.13 45.56 45.80
N LEU A 469 17.30 45.86 45.28
CA LEU A 469 17.53 46.13 43.87
C LEU A 469 17.34 44.86 43.01
N ASP A 470 17.84 43.71 43.47
CA ASP A 470 17.67 42.43 42.79
C ASP A 470 16.19 42.04 42.70
N ASP A 471 15.38 42.31 43.72
CA ASP A 471 13.93 42.09 43.73
C ASP A 471 13.22 43.01 42.71
N VAL A 472 13.57 44.31 42.70
CA VAL A 472 13.02 45.29 41.76
C VAL A 472 13.45 44.98 40.31
N HIS A 473 14.66 44.47 40.07
CA HIS A 473 15.09 43.99 38.76
C HIS A 473 14.22 42.84 38.26
N THR A 474 13.97 41.85 39.13
CA THR A 474 13.12 40.70 38.82
C THR A 474 11.70 41.13 38.44
N GLU A 475 11.12 42.07 39.19
CA GLU A 475 9.80 42.63 38.89
C GLU A 475 9.78 43.46 37.60
N THR A 476 10.89 44.19 37.33
CA THR A 476 11.03 44.99 36.10
C THR A 476 11.13 44.09 34.88
N ASP A 477 11.88 42.99 34.93
CA ASP A 477 12.00 42.01 33.85
C ASP A 477 10.65 41.29 33.59
N GLN A 478 9.89 40.95 34.65
CA GLN A 478 8.55 40.42 34.51
C GLN A 478 7.58 41.42 33.87
N ALA A 479 7.66 42.69 34.25
CA ALA A 479 6.88 43.75 33.64
C ALA A 479 7.24 43.96 32.14
N GLU A 480 8.52 43.83 31.78
CA GLU A 480 8.99 43.87 30.40
C GLU A 480 8.39 42.75 29.56
N GLN A 481 8.42 41.51 30.05
CA GLN A 481 7.80 40.37 29.38
C GLN A 481 6.30 40.60 29.20
N LEU A 482 5.59 41.14 30.17
CA LEU A 482 4.16 41.45 30.06
C LEU A 482 3.88 42.54 29.04
N VAL A 483 4.70 43.59 28.96
CA VAL A 483 4.58 44.68 27.99
C VAL A 483 4.84 44.14 26.57
N GLN A 484 5.82 43.24 26.39
CA GLN A 484 6.14 42.61 25.15
C GLN A 484 4.99 41.70 24.66
N LEU A 485 4.37 40.92 25.57
CA LEU A 485 3.16 40.14 25.31
C LEU A 485 1.95 41.01 24.95
N LEU A 486 1.82 42.18 25.54
CA LEU A 486 0.77 43.15 25.24
C LEU A 486 0.99 43.82 23.88
N ASP A 487 2.24 44.12 23.50
CA ASP A 487 2.59 44.67 22.18
C ASP A 487 2.32 43.65 21.08
N ASP A 488 2.74 42.40 21.26
CA ASP A 488 2.43 41.28 20.35
C ASP A 488 0.94 41.10 20.18
N LYS A 489 0.17 41.15 21.27
CA LYS A 489 -1.31 41.08 21.18
C LYS A 489 -1.92 42.31 20.56
N SER A 490 -1.38 43.50 20.79
CA SER A 490 -1.86 44.74 20.16
C SER A 490 -1.60 44.75 18.64
N ASN A 491 -0.42 44.31 18.22
CA ASN A 491 -0.08 44.16 16.81
C ASN A 491 -0.98 43.10 16.14
N TYR A 492 -1.22 41.99 16.81
CA TYR A 492 -2.14 40.96 16.33
C TYR A 492 -3.60 41.45 16.17
N VAL A 493 -4.06 42.39 17.00
CA VAL A 493 -5.41 42.99 16.90
C VAL A 493 -5.48 44.06 15.79
N ARG A 494 -4.36 44.77 15.51
CA ARG A 494 -4.31 45.78 14.42
C ARG A 494 -4.45 45.14 13.05
N ASP A 495 -3.92 43.94 12.85
CA ASP A 495 -3.97 43.21 11.56
C ASP A 495 -5.32 42.51 11.30
N SER A 496 -6.35 42.77 12.13
CA SER A 496 -7.67 42.10 12.00
C SER A 496 -8.42 42.44 10.71
N GLY A 497 -8.11 43.55 10.06
CA GLY A 497 -8.66 43.94 8.76
C GLY A 497 -8.12 43.07 7.62
N ASP A 498 -6.84 42.76 7.65
CA ASP A 498 -6.16 41.91 6.67
C ASP A 498 -6.58 40.45 6.86
N TYR A 499 -6.85 40.04 8.12
CA TYR A 499 -7.32 38.70 8.43
C TYR A 499 -8.68 38.35 7.80
N ALA A 500 -9.60 39.31 7.75
CA ALA A 500 -10.90 39.10 7.11
C ALA A 500 -10.82 38.99 5.58
N GLN A 501 -9.82 39.66 4.96
CA GLN A 501 -9.51 39.49 3.55
C GLN A 501 -8.84 38.17 3.27
N LEU A 502 -7.87 37.76 4.11
CA LEU A 502 -7.19 36.50 4.01
C LEU A 502 -8.19 35.32 4.11
N VAL A 503 -9.05 35.32 5.13
CA VAL A 503 -10.07 34.28 5.29
C VAL A 503 -11.03 34.21 4.10
N ARG A 504 -11.42 35.35 3.52
CA ARG A 504 -12.25 35.36 2.31
C ARG A 504 -11.51 34.76 1.11
N HIS A 505 -10.27 35.13 0.92
CA HIS A 505 -9.44 34.58 -0.16
C HIS A 505 -9.24 33.07 0.00
N ASP A 506 -8.88 32.63 1.20
CA ASP A 506 -8.73 31.19 1.51
C ASP A 506 -10.03 30.42 1.28
N MET A 507 -11.21 31.02 1.54
CA MET A 507 -12.50 30.39 1.28
C MET A 507 -12.85 30.33 -0.22
N GLU A 508 -12.46 31.32 -1.02
CA GLU A 508 -12.58 31.29 -2.48
C GLU A 508 -11.69 30.21 -3.08
N ASP A 509 -10.44 30.11 -2.61
CA ASP A 509 -9.50 29.06 -3.00
C ASP A 509 -10.00 27.67 -2.61
N LEU A 510 -10.57 27.53 -1.41
CA LEU A 510 -11.16 26.28 -0.95
C LEU A 510 -12.33 25.82 -1.84
N GLU A 511 -13.21 26.74 -2.28
CA GLU A 511 -14.31 26.41 -3.21
C GLU A 511 -13.78 26.00 -4.59
N ALA A 512 -12.71 26.66 -5.07
CA ALA A 512 -12.04 26.30 -6.32
C ALA A 512 -11.40 24.91 -6.22
N GLU A 513 -10.70 24.63 -5.12
CA GLU A 513 -10.06 23.34 -4.90
C GLU A 513 -11.08 22.21 -4.70
N LEU A 514 -12.21 22.46 -4.03
CA LEU A 514 -13.30 21.50 -3.91
C LEU A 514 -13.88 21.13 -5.28
N LYS A 515 -14.05 22.13 -6.16
CA LYS A 515 -14.51 21.91 -7.54
C LYS A 515 -13.49 21.10 -8.34
N ASN A 516 -12.20 21.44 -8.23
CA ASN A 516 -11.11 20.71 -8.87
C ASN A 516 -11.04 19.26 -8.39
N THR A 517 -11.13 19.06 -7.07
CA THR A 517 -11.12 17.73 -6.45
C THR A 517 -12.30 16.87 -6.94
N ASN A 518 -13.51 17.42 -7.00
CA ASN A 518 -14.67 16.70 -7.53
C ASN A 518 -14.50 16.33 -9.01
N ALA A 519 -13.91 17.21 -9.82
CA ALA A 519 -13.60 16.92 -11.23
C ALA A 519 -12.54 15.81 -11.37
N LEU A 520 -11.54 15.79 -10.49
CA LEU A 520 -10.55 14.71 -10.44
C LEU A 520 -11.17 13.39 -9.99
N ILE A 521 -12.01 13.40 -8.95
CA ILE A 521 -12.76 12.24 -8.48
C ILE A 521 -13.52 11.59 -9.65
N SER A 522 -14.33 12.38 -10.36
CA SER A 522 -15.12 11.85 -11.49
C SER A 522 -14.26 11.23 -12.60
N ARG A 523 -13.06 11.77 -12.84
CA ARG A 523 -12.11 11.19 -13.82
C ARG A 523 -11.51 9.88 -13.33
N VAL A 524 -11.11 9.82 -12.05
CA VAL A 524 -10.51 8.61 -11.46
C VAL A 524 -11.57 7.51 -11.29
N GLU A 525 -12.80 7.87 -10.91
CA GLU A 525 -13.95 6.96 -10.91
C GLU A 525 -14.20 6.35 -12.28
N ALA A 526 -14.13 7.15 -13.36
CA ALA A 526 -14.28 6.63 -14.71
C ALA A 526 -13.20 5.59 -15.06
N VAL A 527 -11.95 5.84 -14.69
CA VAL A 527 -10.86 4.86 -14.87
C VAL A 527 -11.10 3.60 -14.03
N MET A 528 -11.55 3.75 -12.79
CA MET A 528 -11.89 2.61 -11.92
C MET A 528 -13.00 1.75 -12.54
N VAL A 529 -14.06 2.37 -13.04
CA VAL A 529 -15.18 1.69 -13.73
C VAL A 529 -14.68 0.95 -14.96
N GLU A 530 -13.77 1.54 -15.73
CA GLU A 530 -13.18 0.89 -16.90
C GLU A 530 -12.38 -0.36 -16.51
N LEU A 531 -11.55 -0.28 -15.47
CA LEU A 531 -10.78 -1.43 -14.96
C LEU A 531 -11.71 -2.55 -14.46
N ILE A 532 -12.75 -2.20 -13.71
CA ILE A 532 -13.74 -3.16 -13.21
C ILE A 532 -14.48 -3.83 -14.38
N ASN A 533 -14.95 -3.07 -15.37
CA ASN A 533 -15.62 -3.64 -16.52
C ASN A 533 -14.72 -4.55 -17.35
N ALA A 534 -13.45 -4.17 -17.52
CA ALA A 534 -12.48 -5.01 -18.23
C ALA A 534 -12.32 -6.37 -17.52
N GLU A 535 -12.26 -6.39 -16.18
CA GLU A 535 -12.19 -7.63 -15.40
C GLU A 535 -13.48 -8.45 -15.52
N LEU A 536 -14.64 -7.81 -15.43
CA LEU A 536 -15.93 -8.48 -15.61
C LEU A 536 -16.05 -9.08 -17.03
N ASP A 537 -15.49 -8.43 -18.06
CA ASP A 537 -15.45 -8.97 -19.43
C ASP A 537 -14.59 -10.24 -19.52
N VAL A 538 -13.45 -10.25 -18.83
CA VAL A 538 -12.58 -11.44 -18.74
C VAL A 538 -13.31 -12.60 -18.05
N HIS A 539 -14.01 -12.31 -16.96
CA HIS A 539 -14.84 -13.31 -16.26
C HIS A 539 -15.96 -13.85 -17.17
N GLU A 540 -16.65 -12.97 -17.85
CA GLU A 540 -17.75 -13.34 -18.75
C GLU A 540 -17.27 -14.26 -19.89
N GLN A 541 -16.16 -13.90 -20.55
CA GLN A 541 -15.59 -14.70 -21.64
C GLN A 541 -15.19 -16.09 -21.14
N ARG A 542 -14.58 -16.18 -19.97
CA ARG A 542 -14.15 -17.43 -19.36
C ARG A 542 -15.33 -18.32 -18.96
N LEU A 543 -16.35 -17.75 -18.33
CA LEU A 543 -17.59 -18.47 -17.98
C LEU A 543 -18.33 -18.97 -19.21
N LYS A 544 -18.45 -18.16 -20.27
CA LYS A 544 -19.03 -18.57 -21.56
C LYS A 544 -18.25 -19.72 -22.18
N TYR A 545 -16.92 -19.64 -22.15
CA TYR A 545 -16.06 -20.71 -22.66
C TYR A 545 -16.29 -22.01 -21.89
N TYR A 546 -16.23 -22.01 -20.56
CA TYR A 546 -16.45 -23.23 -19.77
C TYR A 546 -17.88 -23.77 -19.90
N ARG A 547 -18.88 -22.91 -20.01
CA ARG A 547 -20.27 -23.33 -20.27
C ARG A 547 -20.40 -24.07 -21.58
N VAL A 548 -19.78 -23.57 -22.65
CA VAL A 548 -19.77 -24.25 -23.97
C VAL A 548 -19.02 -25.58 -23.86
N GLN A 549 -17.89 -25.65 -23.18
CA GLN A 549 -17.15 -26.89 -22.97
C GLN A 549 -17.99 -27.95 -22.22
N ALA A 550 -18.69 -27.53 -21.17
CA ALA A 550 -19.59 -28.39 -20.42
C ALA A 550 -20.74 -28.93 -21.31
N HIS A 551 -21.32 -28.06 -22.14
CA HIS A 551 -22.37 -28.44 -23.07
C HIS A 551 -21.90 -29.45 -24.13
N LEU A 552 -20.73 -29.22 -24.74
CA LEU A 552 -20.13 -30.11 -25.72
C LEU A 552 -19.77 -31.48 -25.10
N ALA A 553 -19.20 -31.46 -23.88
CA ALA A 553 -18.86 -32.70 -23.16
C ALA A 553 -20.12 -33.51 -22.81
N LYS A 554 -21.18 -32.86 -22.36
CA LYS A 554 -22.50 -33.46 -22.12
C LYS A 554 -23.02 -34.12 -23.40
N ALA A 555 -23.06 -33.41 -24.54
CA ALA A 555 -23.52 -33.93 -25.80
C ALA A 555 -22.72 -35.19 -26.23
N ARG A 556 -21.38 -35.10 -26.16
CA ARG A 556 -20.48 -36.21 -26.48
C ARG A 556 -20.74 -37.48 -25.64
N ILE A 557 -21.00 -37.33 -24.36
CA ILE A 557 -21.27 -38.47 -23.46
C ILE A 557 -22.64 -39.07 -23.77
N LEU A 558 -23.65 -38.22 -24.00
CA LEU A 558 -24.99 -38.68 -24.36
C LEU A 558 -24.98 -39.44 -25.70
N ASP A 559 -24.29 -38.91 -26.71
CA ASP A 559 -24.13 -39.59 -28.01
C ASP A 559 -23.47 -40.97 -27.88
N ARG A 560 -22.40 -41.08 -27.08
CA ARG A 560 -21.74 -42.37 -26.79
C ARG A 560 -22.66 -43.33 -26.06
N SER A 561 -23.49 -42.84 -25.14
CA SER A 561 -24.44 -43.67 -24.42
C SER A 561 -25.55 -44.18 -25.34
N LEU A 562 -26.03 -43.34 -26.28
CA LEU A 562 -27.01 -43.74 -27.29
C LEU A 562 -26.40 -44.76 -28.25
N ALA A 563 -25.20 -44.52 -28.77
CA ALA A 563 -24.49 -45.45 -29.63
C ALA A 563 -24.27 -46.82 -28.97
N SER A 564 -23.96 -46.85 -27.68
CA SER A 564 -23.81 -48.10 -26.93
C SER A 564 -25.15 -48.81 -26.67
N MET A 565 -26.27 -48.13 -26.74
CA MET A 565 -27.61 -48.74 -26.65
C MET A 565 -28.07 -49.32 -28.00
N ASP A 566 -27.65 -48.70 -29.12
CA ASP A 566 -27.95 -49.16 -30.46
C ASP A 566 -27.10 -50.39 -30.89
N ASP A 567 -25.93 -50.57 -30.25
CA ASP A 567 -25.02 -51.71 -30.48
C ASP A 567 -25.42 -53.02 -29.74
N HIS A 568 -26.62 -53.14 -29.20
CA HIS A 568 -27.20 -54.37 -28.72
C HIS A 568 -28.36 -54.84 -29.59
N PRO A 569 -28.05 -55.42 -30.75
CA PRO A 569 -28.78 -56.56 -31.26
C PRO A 569 -27.89 -57.80 -31.19
N ASP A 570 -28.41 -58.89 -30.63
CA ASP A 570 -28.03 -60.29 -30.76
C ASP A 570 -26.61 -60.66 -31.23
N ALA A 571 -25.87 -61.31 -30.32
CA ALA A 571 -24.83 -62.31 -30.50
C ALA A 571 -24.04 -62.41 -31.84
N ASP A 572 -22.71 -62.51 -31.66
CA ASP A 572 -21.72 -63.07 -32.59
C ASP A 572 -21.31 -62.21 -33.80
N ASP A 573 -20.22 -61.50 -33.70
CA ASP A 573 -19.01 -61.82 -34.47
C ASP A 573 -17.84 -60.86 -34.17
N HIS A 574 -16.65 -61.43 -34.19
CA HIS A 574 -15.36 -60.75 -34.03
C HIS A 574 -15.04 -59.85 -35.20
N SER A 575 -14.67 -58.59 -34.97
CA SER A 575 -13.56 -57.99 -35.73
C SER A 575 -13.07 -56.68 -35.12
N HIS A 576 -11.77 -56.66 -34.92
CA HIS A 576 -10.95 -55.48 -34.65
C HIS A 576 -11.20 -54.31 -35.61
N THR A 577 -11.46 -53.13 -35.10
CA THR A 577 -11.10 -51.92 -35.85
C THR A 577 -10.60 -50.81 -34.94
N ALA A 578 -9.49 -50.32 -35.40
CA ALA A 578 -8.57 -49.34 -34.87
C ALA A 578 -9.17 -48.11 -34.19
N ASP A 579 -8.55 -47.81 -33.07
CA ASP A 579 -8.49 -46.52 -32.41
C ASP A 579 -8.23 -45.37 -33.40
N ARG A 580 -9.20 -44.51 -33.58
CA ARG A 580 -8.96 -43.16 -34.11
C ARG A 580 -8.89 -42.22 -32.94
N ASP A 581 -7.66 -41.96 -32.57
CA ASP A 581 -7.25 -40.88 -31.69
C ASP A 581 -7.84 -39.55 -32.18
N ALA A 582 -8.98 -39.16 -31.63
CA ALA A 582 -9.43 -37.78 -31.68
C ALA A 582 -8.69 -37.06 -30.54
N SER A 583 -7.55 -36.48 -30.87
CA SER A 583 -6.82 -35.59 -29.99
C SER A 583 -7.76 -34.50 -29.49
N VAL A 584 -8.16 -34.63 -28.23
CA VAL A 584 -8.77 -33.55 -27.47
C VAL A 584 -7.73 -32.42 -27.45
N PRO A 585 -8.08 -31.18 -27.79
CA PRO A 585 -7.14 -30.07 -27.65
C PRO A 585 -6.71 -30.03 -26.18
N VAL A 586 -5.40 -30.21 -25.96
CA VAL A 586 -4.78 -30.01 -24.67
C VAL A 586 -5.12 -28.60 -24.25
N LEU A 587 -5.96 -28.45 -23.22
CA LEU A 587 -6.15 -27.19 -22.52
C LEU A 587 -4.76 -26.75 -22.08
N LYS A 588 -4.13 -25.86 -22.86
CA LYS A 588 -2.94 -25.15 -22.39
C LYS A 588 -3.36 -24.45 -21.12
N ALA A 589 -2.82 -24.89 -20.00
CA ALA A 589 -2.94 -24.16 -18.74
C ALA A 589 -2.76 -22.68 -19.08
N GLY A 590 -3.81 -21.91 -18.89
CA GLY A 590 -3.80 -20.50 -19.25
C GLY A 590 -2.65 -19.86 -18.49
N ALA A 591 -1.58 -19.54 -19.22
CA ALA A 591 -0.47 -18.76 -18.73
C ALA A 591 -0.93 -17.31 -18.57
N THR A 592 -1.92 -17.12 -17.70
CA THR A 592 -2.36 -15.80 -17.29
C THR A 592 -1.86 -15.56 -15.88
N GLY A 593 -0.84 -14.74 -15.76
CA GLY A 593 -0.55 -14.08 -14.50
C GLY A 593 0.78 -14.36 -13.83
N VAL A 594 1.87 -14.60 -14.56
CA VAL A 594 3.23 -14.47 -13.99
C VAL A 594 4.05 -13.41 -14.75
N ALA A 595 3.44 -12.65 -15.62
CA ALA A 595 4.17 -11.70 -16.47
C ALA A 595 4.05 -10.25 -16.03
N ASN A 596 3.62 -9.89 -14.84
CA ASN A 596 3.79 -8.54 -14.31
C ASN A 596 3.71 -8.55 -12.79
N ALA A 597 4.83 -8.81 -12.16
CA ALA A 597 5.09 -8.25 -10.82
C ALA A 597 6.38 -7.44 -10.92
N PRO A 598 6.35 -6.16 -10.49
CA PRO A 598 7.54 -5.30 -10.45
C PRO A 598 8.58 -5.81 -9.46
#